data_ea2d5abe3bdc60bf8311bb8ae8da4765
#
_entry.id   ea2d5abe3bdc60bf8311bb8ae8da4765
#
_cell.length_a   1.000
_cell.length_b   1.000
_cell.length_c   1.000
_cell.angle_alpha   90.00
_cell.angle_beta   90.00
_cell.angle_gamma   90.00
#
_symmetry.space_group_name_H-M   'P 1'
#
loop_
_entity.id
_entity.type
_entity.pdbx_description
1 polymer ?
#
loop_
_entity_poly.entity_id
_entity_poly.type
_entity_poly.pdbx_seq_one_letter_code
_entity_poly.pdbx_strand_id
1 'polypeptide(L)'
;MAGFLQRLFGRQKDLTEEAASPPVSETDIDTQPLPARRAPFPAATEASPDHLEPPQLVVGMGQSAGKQRDHNEDALFSLTTTLVSDTSQIPFGLYMVADGMGGHKHGEMASGIAVRAMASHVIRELYAPLFSLPSETPEQSLQEIMQAGVQNAHHTILTQTPGGGTTMTAVLILGDQLTIAHVGDSRAYAIRSDGSMQVLTRDHSLVKRLEELGQITHEEAAVHPQRNVLYRALGQGEAFDAEISTSSLPRPGYLLICSDGLWGVISESQILKIISEASSPDVACQKMVAAANEAGGPDNITAILVRLPD
;
A
#
# COMPACT_ATOMS: atom_id res chain seq x y z
N MET A 1 5.58 -0.60 -22.98
CA MET A 1 4.91 0.16 -21.92
C MET A 1 4.25 1.47 -22.37
N ALA A 2 4.83 2.18 -23.37
CA ALA A 2 4.19 3.37 -23.95
C ALA A 2 2.74 3.17 -24.42
N GLY A 3 2.38 1.97 -24.91
CA GLY A 3 1.02 1.67 -25.37
C GLY A 3 -0.04 1.53 -24.27
N PHE A 4 0.34 1.31 -23.02
CA PHE A 4 -0.60 1.20 -21.90
C PHE A 4 -1.08 2.59 -21.45
N LEU A 5 -0.15 3.52 -21.28
CA LEU A 5 -0.48 4.90 -20.89
C LEU A 5 -1.21 5.68 -22.00
N GLN A 6 -0.93 5.38 -23.28
CA GLN A 6 -1.72 5.93 -24.41
C GLN A 6 -3.16 5.42 -24.45
N ARG A 7 -3.46 4.23 -23.93
CA ARG A 7 -4.85 3.76 -23.75
C ARG A 7 -5.56 4.41 -22.58
N LEU A 8 -4.81 4.83 -21.57
CA LEU A 8 -5.32 5.51 -20.36
C LEU A 8 -5.77 6.96 -20.63
N PHE A 9 -5.09 7.69 -21.53
CA PHE A 9 -5.28 9.14 -21.67
C PHE A 9 -5.87 9.59 -23.01
N GLY A 10 -6.29 8.69 -23.89
CA GLY A 10 -6.95 9.02 -25.16
C GLY A 10 -6.09 9.87 -26.12
N ARG A 11 -6.32 9.73 -27.41
CA ARG A 11 -5.68 10.55 -28.45
C ARG A 11 -6.14 12.01 -28.34
N GLN A 12 -5.22 12.91 -28.09
CA GLN A 12 -5.41 14.35 -28.24
C GLN A 12 -5.79 14.66 -29.70
N LYS A 13 -6.98 15.22 -29.92
CA LYS A 13 -7.35 15.85 -31.19
C LYS A 13 -6.80 17.27 -31.18
N ASP A 14 -5.98 17.60 -32.14
CA ASP A 14 -5.59 18.96 -32.48
C ASP A 14 -6.84 19.80 -32.74
N LEU A 15 -7.10 20.78 -31.89
CA LEU A 15 -8.07 21.84 -32.11
C LEU A 15 -7.30 23.17 -32.20
N THR A 16 -6.85 23.48 -33.41
CA THR A 16 -6.54 24.83 -33.82
C THR A 16 -7.75 25.37 -34.61
N GLU A 17 -8.60 26.13 -33.95
CA GLU A 17 -9.44 27.10 -34.62
C GLU A 17 -9.77 28.24 -33.65
N GLU A 18 -9.27 29.40 -34.01
CA GLU A 18 -9.43 30.70 -33.36
C GLU A 18 -10.86 31.18 -33.62
N ALA A 19 -11.70 31.36 -32.58
CA ALA A 19 -12.96 32.07 -32.69
C ALA A 19 -13.08 33.11 -31.57
N ALA A 20 -13.14 34.37 -31.99
CA ALA A 20 -13.29 35.54 -31.14
C ALA A 20 -14.61 35.51 -30.36
N SER A 21 -14.54 35.74 -29.05
CA SER A 21 -15.69 35.87 -28.16
C SER A 21 -16.25 37.28 -28.21
N PRO A 22 -17.59 37.47 -28.21
CA PRO A 22 -18.21 38.78 -28.06
C PRO A 22 -18.18 39.24 -26.59
N PRO A 23 -18.28 40.57 -26.30
CA PRO A 23 -18.20 41.12 -24.96
C PRO A 23 -19.41 40.73 -24.10
N VAL A 24 -19.15 40.25 -22.89
CA VAL A 24 -20.17 39.95 -21.88
C VAL A 24 -20.63 41.26 -21.23
N SER A 25 -21.93 41.54 -21.32
CA SER A 25 -22.57 42.66 -20.57
C SER A 25 -22.76 42.22 -19.12
N GLU A 26 -22.35 43.09 -18.19
CA GLU A 26 -22.67 42.96 -16.76
C GLU A 26 -24.21 43.05 -16.58
N THR A 27 -24.80 41.93 -16.18
CA THR A 27 -26.16 41.89 -15.66
C THR A 27 -26.11 41.47 -14.20
N ASP A 28 -26.74 42.27 -13.35
CA ASP A 28 -26.89 42.09 -11.92
C ASP A 28 -27.35 40.68 -11.57
N ILE A 29 -26.52 39.98 -10.79
CA ILE A 29 -26.87 38.69 -10.20
C ILE A 29 -27.68 38.97 -8.95
N ASP A 30 -29.02 38.87 -9.04
CA ASP A 30 -29.94 38.90 -7.92
C ASP A 30 -29.74 37.64 -7.07
N THR A 31 -29.05 37.77 -5.95
CA THR A 31 -28.80 36.69 -4.99
C THR A 31 -30.01 36.53 -4.05
N GLN A 32 -31.09 35.91 -4.51
CA GLN A 32 -32.12 35.46 -3.60
C GLN A 32 -31.67 34.19 -2.83
N PRO A 33 -31.86 34.13 -1.50
CA PRO A 33 -31.57 32.95 -0.72
C PRO A 33 -32.45 31.76 -1.16
N LEU A 34 -31.84 30.65 -1.53
CA LEU A 34 -32.55 29.43 -1.83
C LEU A 34 -33.41 29.00 -0.63
N PRO A 35 -34.69 28.68 -0.82
CA PRO A 35 -35.53 28.16 0.27
C PRO A 35 -34.95 26.82 0.78
N ALA A 36 -34.77 26.75 2.09
CA ALA A 36 -34.32 25.50 2.76
C ALA A 36 -35.39 24.40 2.64
N ARG A 37 -35.44 23.71 1.52
CA ARG A 37 -36.16 22.45 1.40
C ARG A 37 -35.24 21.34 1.90
N ARG A 38 -35.41 20.97 3.17
CA ARG A 38 -35.04 19.63 3.64
C ARG A 38 -35.95 18.62 2.94
N ALA A 39 -35.53 18.11 1.80
CA ALA A 39 -36.04 16.85 1.32
C ALA A 39 -35.59 15.76 2.31
N PRO A 40 -36.46 14.86 2.78
CA PRO A 40 -36.00 13.70 3.52
C PRO A 40 -35.04 12.96 2.59
N PHE A 41 -33.85 12.63 3.09
CA PHE A 41 -32.95 11.72 2.38
C PHE A 41 -33.76 10.48 2.05
N PRO A 42 -33.79 10.01 0.79
CA PRO A 42 -34.40 8.73 0.50
C PRO A 42 -33.73 7.71 1.41
N ALA A 43 -34.53 6.89 2.08
CA ALA A 43 -34.04 5.77 2.86
C ALA A 43 -33.04 5.04 1.95
N ALA A 44 -31.81 4.83 2.45
CA ALA A 44 -30.79 4.11 1.72
C ALA A 44 -31.41 2.76 1.33
N THR A 45 -31.70 2.59 0.07
CA THR A 45 -31.96 1.28 -0.50
C THR A 45 -30.68 0.52 -0.20
N GLU A 46 -30.76 -0.57 0.55
CA GLU A 46 -29.62 -1.45 0.80
C GLU A 46 -29.11 -1.93 -0.56
N ALA A 47 -28.18 -1.17 -1.12
CA ALA A 47 -27.42 -1.62 -2.27
C ALA A 47 -26.60 -2.83 -1.81
N SER A 48 -26.68 -3.92 -2.53
CA SER A 48 -25.86 -5.10 -2.28
C SER A 48 -24.42 -4.63 -2.07
N PRO A 49 -23.72 -5.04 -0.99
CA PRO A 49 -22.43 -4.46 -0.61
C PRO A 49 -21.27 -4.77 -1.56
N ASP A 50 -21.54 -5.48 -2.66
CA ASP A 50 -20.51 -6.17 -3.43
C ASP A 50 -20.07 -5.48 -4.72
N HIS A 51 -20.74 -4.41 -5.17
CA HIS A 51 -20.37 -3.71 -6.39
C HIS A 51 -20.38 -2.19 -6.20
N LEU A 52 -19.16 -1.60 -6.13
CA LEU A 52 -18.98 -0.15 -6.06
C LEU A 52 -18.74 0.40 -7.47
N GLU A 53 -19.57 1.35 -7.89
CA GLU A 53 -19.33 2.12 -9.11
C GLU A 53 -19.01 3.58 -8.77
N PRO A 54 -17.92 4.16 -9.27
CA PRO A 54 -16.86 3.51 -10.07
C PRO A 54 -16.05 2.48 -9.27
N PRO A 55 -15.31 1.54 -9.92
CA PRO A 55 -14.46 0.57 -9.24
C PRO A 55 -13.50 1.24 -8.27
N GLN A 56 -13.54 0.86 -7.00
CA GLN A 56 -12.80 1.52 -5.93
C GLN A 56 -11.98 0.51 -5.13
N LEU A 57 -10.80 0.96 -4.68
CA LEU A 57 -10.04 0.29 -3.64
C LEU A 57 -10.62 0.68 -2.28
N VAL A 58 -10.99 -0.29 -1.46
CA VAL A 58 -11.48 -0.06 -0.09
C VAL A 58 -10.42 -0.55 0.89
N VAL A 59 -9.96 0.33 1.78
CA VAL A 59 -8.81 0.09 2.63
C VAL A 59 -9.19 0.07 4.09
N GLY A 60 -8.65 -0.90 4.81
CA GLY A 60 -8.63 -0.91 6.28
C GLY A 60 -7.21 -0.97 6.78
N MET A 61 -6.98 -0.41 7.96
CA MET A 61 -5.68 -0.38 8.63
C MET A 61 -5.82 -0.72 10.09
N GLY A 62 -4.80 -1.35 10.65
CA GLY A 62 -4.71 -1.63 12.09
C GLY A 62 -3.27 -1.65 12.54
N GLN A 63 -3.01 -1.09 13.73
CA GLN A 63 -1.69 -1.03 14.30
C GLN A 63 -1.74 -1.14 15.83
N SER A 64 -0.74 -1.78 16.43
CA SER A 64 -0.56 -1.88 17.88
C SER A 64 0.92 -2.00 18.21
N ALA A 65 1.33 -1.45 19.35
CA ALA A 65 2.67 -1.73 19.90
C ALA A 65 2.86 -3.18 20.34
N GLY A 66 1.78 -3.98 20.40
CA GLY A 66 1.81 -5.28 21.03
C GLY A 66 1.68 -5.19 22.54
N LYS A 67 1.87 -6.33 23.23
CA LYS A 67 1.82 -6.39 24.70
C LYS A 67 3.19 -6.47 25.36
N GLN A 68 4.23 -6.77 24.60
CA GLN A 68 5.59 -7.00 25.11
C GLN A 68 6.58 -5.91 24.71
N ARG A 69 6.11 -4.90 23.94
CA ARG A 69 6.90 -3.73 23.52
C ARG A 69 6.33 -2.46 24.14
N ASP A 70 7.22 -1.56 24.57
CA ASP A 70 6.82 -0.27 25.15
C ASP A 70 6.52 0.79 24.07
N HIS A 71 7.08 0.61 22.88
CA HIS A 71 6.96 1.52 21.75
C HIS A 71 6.59 0.79 20.48
N ASN A 72 6.01 1.52 19.54
CA ASN A 72 5.75 1.01 18.20
C ASN A 72 6.81 1.55 17.24
N GLU A 73 7.68 0.66 16.77
CA GLU A 73 8.73 0.96 15.78
C GLU A 73 8.24 0.72 14.34
N ASP A 74 7.03 0.16 14.15
CA ASP A 74 6.41 0.03 12.84
C ASP A 74 5.89 1.36 12.32
N ALA A 75 6.00 1.58 11.02
CA ALA A 75 5.35 2.66 10.30
C ALA A 75 4.50 2.10 9.15
N LEU A 76 3.39 2.77 8.87
CA LEU A 76 2.55 2.49 7.70
C LEU A 76 2.25 3.75 6.90
N PHE A 77 1.94 3.58 5.63
CA PHE A 77 1.40 4.63 4.77
C PHE A 77 0.31 4.05 3.87
N SER A 78 -0.78 4.79 3.71
CA SER A 78 -1.87 4.44 2.82
C SER A 78 -2.35 5.67 2.06
N LEU A 79 -2.33 5.57 0.74
CA LEU A 79 -2.90 6.55 -0.16
C LEU A 79 -3.78 5.83 -1.17
N THR A 80 -5.06 6.21 -1.22
CA THR A 80 -6.04 5.67 -2.17
C THR A 80 -6.72 6.80 -2.90
N THR A 81 -6.83 6.69 -4.21
CA THR A 81 -7.59 7.62 -5.03
C THR A 81 -8.17 6.92 -6.25
N THR A 82 -9.19 7.50 -6.85
CA THR A 82 -9.79 7.02 -8.09
C THR A 82 -9.94 8.20 -9.03
N LEU A 83 -9.39 8.08 -10.24
CA LEU A 83 -9.62 9.05 -11.30
C LEU A 83 -10.74 8.52 -12.20
N VAL A 84 -11.80 9.32 -12.33
CA VAL A 84 -12.94 9.02 -13.20
C VAL A 84 -13.05 10.10 -14.26
N SER A 85 -13.11 9.69 -15.53
CA SER A 85 -13.41 10.53 -16.68
C SER A 85 -14.41 9.82 -17.57
N ASP A 86 -14.95 10.48 -18.58
CA ASP A 86 -15.94 9.93 -19.51
C ASP A 86 -15.49 8.63 -20.19
N THR A 87 -14.19 8.37 -20.26
CA THR A 87 -13.60 7.24 -21.00
C THR A 87 -12.77 6.30 -20.14
N SER A 88 -12.53 6.62 -18.87
CA SER A 88 -11.65 5.81 -18.02
C SER A 88 -11.99 5.93 -16.55
N GLN A 89 -11.85 4.81 -15.86
CA GLN A 89 -11.95 4.72 -14.39
C GLN A 89 -10.69 4.01 -13.90
N ILE A 90 -9.85 4.73 -13.18
CA ILE A 90 -8.52 4.25 -12.82
C ILE A 90 -8.34 4.31 -11.31
N PRO A 91 -8.34 3.17 -10.62
CA PRO A 91 -7.94 3.11 -9.23
C PRO A 91 -6.43 3.27 -9.09
N PHE A 92 -6.02 4.07 -8.10
CA PHE A 92 -4.64 4.25 -7.68
C PHE A 92 -4.52 3.91 -6.20
N GLY A 93 -3.47 3.20 -5.84
CA GLY A 93 -3.16 2.89 -4.45
C GLY A 93 -1.66 2.84 -4.20
N LEU A 94 -1.22 3.40 -3.08
CA LEU A 94 0.14 3.24 -2.56
C LEU A 94 0.04 2.87 -1.08
N TYR A 95 0.49 1.66 -0.75
CA TYR A 95 0.41 1.09 0.58
C TYR A 95 1.76 0.60 1.02
N MET A 96 2.15 0.92 2.25
CA MET A 96 3.47 0.55 2.76
C MET A 96 3.40 0.14 4.22
N VAL A 97 4.16 -0.89 4.56
CA VAL A 97 4.49 -1.27 5.93
C VAL A 97 6.01 -1.30 6.04
N ALA A 98 6.53 -0.75 7.11
CA ALA A 98 7.94 -0.70 7.44
C ALA A 98 8.11 -1.04 8.92
N ASP A 99 8.83 -2.10 9.23
CA ASP A 99 9.13 -2.57 10.59
C ASP A 99 10.52 -2.09 10.99
N GLY A 100 10.57 -1.25 12.02
CA GLY A 100 11.78 -0.56 12.45
C GLY A 100 12.64 -1.42 13.36
N MET A 101 13.96 -1.39 13.14
CA MET A 101 14.95 -2.11 13.94
C MET A 101 16.14 -1.22 14.31
N GLY A 102 16.88 -1.60 15.37
CA GLY A 102 18.03 -0.82 15.86
C GLY A 102 17.84 -0.26 17.26
N GLY A 103 16.76 -0.67 17.91
CA GLY A 103 16.38 -0.32 19.28
C GLY A 103 15.74 1.06 19.43
N HIS A 104 14.53 1.08 19.95
CA HIS A 104 13.74 2.26 20.33
C HIS A 104 13.73 3.38 19.27
N LYS A 105 14.38 4.51 19.55
CA LYS A 105 14.33 5.71 18.69
C LYS A 105 14.89 5.52 17.27
N HIS A 106 15.88 4.64 17.09
CA HIS A 106 16.49 4.46 15.77
C HIS A 106 15.59 3.64 14.85
N GLY A 107 14.90 2.61 15.36
CA GLY A 107 13.93 1.83 14.60
C GLY A 107 12.71 2.67 14.19
N GLU A 108 12.07 3.36 15.15
CA GLU A 108 10.94 4.25 14.91
C GLU A 108 11.28 5.36 13.88
N MET A 109 12.47 5.97 14.02
CA MET A 109 12.90 6.98 13.06
C MET A 109 13.16 6.39 11.67
N ALA A 110 13.79 5.20 11.60
CA ALA A 110 14.11 4.56 10.32
C ALA A 110 12.83 4.18 9.54
N SER A 111 11.86 3.54 10.19
CA SER A 111 10.59 3.17 9.57
C SER A 111 9.79 4.40 9.13
N GLY A 112 9.72 5.43 9.99
CA GLY A 112 9.06 6.69 9.68
C GLY A 112 9.70 7.46 8.52
N ILE A 113 11.04 7.47 8.42
CA ILE A 113 11.77 8.05 7.28
C ILE A 113 11.51 7.25 6.02
N ALA A 114 11.57 5.91 6.11
CA ALA A 114 11.36 5.03 4.97
C ALA A 114 10.04 5.29 4.26
N VAL A 115 8.92 5.27 4.99
CA VAL A 115 7.58 5.47 4.40
C VAL A 115 7.41 6.87 3.84
N ARG A 116 7.96 7.91 4.49
CA ARG A 116 7.87 9.30 4.01
C ARG A 116 8.70 9.53 2.75
N ALA A 117 9.95 9.03 2.73
CA ALA A 117 10.85 9.19 1.60
C ALA A 117 10.28 8.48 0.35
N MET A 118 9.81 7.24 0.53
CA MET A 118 9.16 6.47 -0.53
C MET A 118 7.89 7.13 -1.03
N ALA A 119 6.98 7.56 -0.12
CA ALA A 119 5.75 8.23 -0.49
C ALA A 119 6.01 9.53 -1.25
N SER A 120 6.92 10.38 -0.74
CA SER A 120 7.30 11.63 -1.39
C SER A 120 7.86 11.40 -2.80
N HIS A 121 8.68 10.35 -2.98
CA HIS A 121 9.24 10.00 -4.27
C HIS A 121 8.15 9.57 -5.27
N VAL A 122 7.30 8.61 -4.90
CA VAL A 122 6.23 8.12 -5.77
C VAL A 122 5.20 9.22 -6.10
N ILE A 123 4.86 10.07 -5.13
CA ILE A 123 3.94 11.18 -5.37
C ILE A 123 4.53 12.15 -6.39
N ARG A 124 5.81 12.50 -6.30
CA ARG A 124 6.46 13.44 -7.20
C ARG A 124 6.69 12.86 -8.60
N GLU A 125 7.16 11.63 -8.69
CA GLU A 125 7.57 11.03 -9.98
C GLU A 125 6.41 10.35 -10.72
N LEU A 126 5.31 9.99 -10.03
CA LEU A 126 4.18 9.31 -10.62
C LEU A 126 2.88 10.12 -10.52
N TYR A 127 2.43 10.45 -9.31
CA TYR A 127 1.11 11.06 -9.12
C TYR A 127 1.07 12.51 -9.64
N ALA A 128 2.06 13.32 -9.34
CA ALA A 128 2.08 14.71 -9.77
C ALA A 128 2.06 14.84 -11.31
N PRO A 129 2.87 14.11 -12.10
CA PRO A 129 2.75 14.10 -13.55
C PRO A 129 1.38 13.63 -14.07
N LEU A 130 0.83 12.55 -13.48
CA LEU A 130 -0.47 12.01 -13.91
C LEU A 130 -1.63 12.99 -13.70
N PHE A 131 -1.55 13.83 -12.68
CA PHE A 131 -2.58 14.83 -12.34
C PHE A 131 -2.26 16.23 -12.86
N SER A 132 -1.15 16.44 -13.57
CA SER A 132 -0.84 17.73 -14.20
C SER A 132 -1.78 18.05 -15.36
N LEU A 133 -1.86 19.34 -15.75
CA LEU A 133 -2.66 19.80 -16.88
C LEU A 133 -1.77 20.56 -17.89
N PRO A 134 -1.51 19.99 -19.08
CA PRO A 134 -1.94 18.66 -19.54
C PRO A 134 -1.30 17.53 -18.74
N SER A 135 -1.95 16.35 -18.71
CA SER A 135 -1.38 15.19 -18.04
C SER A 135 -0.11 14.73 -18.74
N GLU A 136 0.91 14.47 -17.94
CA GLU A 136 2.21 14.01 -18.43
C GLU A 136 2.37 12.51 -18.13
N THR A 137 2.90 11.77 -19.09
CA THR A 137 3.28 10.38 -18.83
C THR A 137 4.61 10.36 -18.10
N PRO A 138 4.75 9.62 -16.99
CA PRO A 138 6.04 9.45 -16.36
C PRO A 138 7.08 8.93 -17.35
N GLU A 139 8.27 9.51 -17.33
CA GLU A 139 9.39 9.08 -18.19
C GLU A 139 9.91 7.69 -17.80
N GLN A 140 9.80 7.35 -16.51
CA GLN A 140 10.25 6.10 -15.93
C GLN A 140 9.13 5.06 -15.86
N SER A 141 9.49 3.79 -15.90
CA SER A 141 8.57 2.69 -15.61
C SER A 141 8.20 2.66 -14.12
N LEU A 142 7.07 2.02 -13.78
CA LEU A 142 6.67 1.85 -12.38
C LEU A 142 7.75 1.12 -11.56
N GLN A 143 8.46 0.16 -12.16
CA GLN A 143 9.55 -0.55 -11.51
C GLN A 143 10.73 0.38 -11.19
N GLU A 144 11.12 1.22 -12.14
CA GLU A 144 12.20 2.20 -11.94
C GLU A 144 11.84 3.24 -10.87
N ILE A 145 10.61 3.74 -10.87
CA ILE A 145 10.11 4.67 -9.84
C ILE A 145 10.14 4.01 -8.47
N MET A 146 9.65 2.77 -8.35
CA MET A 146 9.63 2.05 -7.09
C MET A 146 11.05 1.73 -6.60
N GLN A 147 11.95 1.30 -7.51
CA GLN A 147 13.37 1.05 -7.19
C GLN A 147 14.08 2.31 -6.71
N ALA A 148 13.93 3.43 -7.43
CA ALA A 148 14.51 4.71 -7.05
C ALA A 148 13.96 5.23 -5.72
N GLY A 149 12.66 5.03 -5.46
CA GLY A 149 12.03 5.37 -4.19
C GLY A 149 12.63 4.63 -2.99
N VAL A 150 12.85 3.32 -3.14
CA VAL A 150 13.48 2.50 -2.10
C VAL A 150 14.94 2.90 -1.89
N GLN A 151 15.71 3.15 -2.96
CA GLN A 151 17.09 3.64 -2.86
C GLN A 151 17.17 4.99 -2.15
N ASN A 152 16.25 5.91 -2.46
CA ASN A 152 16.16 7.20 -1.78
C ASN A 152 15.85 7.04 -0.29
N ALA A 153 14.92 6.15 0.08
CA ALA A 153 14.61 5.84 1.46
C ALA A 153 15.83 5.29 2.20
N HIS A 154 16.53 4.30 1.62
CA HIS A 154 17.75 3.72 2.18
C HIS A 154 18.82 4.78 2.44
N HIS A 155 19.14 5.61 1.45
CA HIS A 155 20.12 6.67 1.59
C HIS A 155 19.74 7.71 2.64
N THR A 156 18.45 8.05 2.72
CA THR A 156 17.94 8.99 3.71
C THR A 156 18.08 8.46 5.13
N ILE A 157 17.81 7.16 5.36
CA ILE A 157 18.01 6.52 6.66
C ILE A 157 19.48 6.53 7.06
N LEU A 158 20.38 6.11 6.16
CA LEU A 158 21.84 6.12 6.43
C LEU A 158 22.35 7.48 6.88
N THR A 159 21.79 8.56 6.32
CA THR A 159 22.23 9.93 6.62
C THR A 159 21.55 10.54 7.85
N GLN A 160 20.28 10.26 8.09
CA GLN A 160 19.49 10.93 9.14
C GLN A 160 19.38 10.13 10.45
N THR A 161 19.51 8.80 10.39
CA THR A 161 19.47 7.95 11.59
C THR A 161 20.52 6.82 11.50
N PRO A 162 21.81 7.17 11.59
CA PRO A 162 22.88 6.19 11.56
C PRO A 162 22.69 5.10 12.63
N GLY A 163 22.77 3.83 12.22
CA GLY A 163 22.54 2.68 13.10
C GLY A 163 21.09 2.22 13.20
N GLY A 164 20.14 2.98 12.68
CA GLY A 164 18.76 2.54 12.48
C GLY A 164 18.63 1.70 11.21
N GLY A 165 17.64 0.83 11.20
CA GLY A 165 17.26 0.05 10.04
C GLY A 165 15.77 -0.19 10.02
N THR A 166 15.24 -0.64 8.88
CA THR A 166 13.83 -1.00 8.77
C THR A 166 13.59 -1.95 7.61
N THR A 167 12.55 -2.76 7.69
CA THR A 167 11.98 -3.42 6.52
C THR A 167 11.25 -2.41 5.65
N MET A 168 10.84 -2.80 4.45
CA MET A 168 9.83 -2.09 3.66
C MET A 168 9.14 -3.06 2.71
N THR A 169 7.81 -3.10 2.81
CA THR A 169 6.96 -3.70 1.79
C THR A 169 6.03 -2.62 1.27
N ALA A 170 6.32 -2.14 0.06
CA ALA A 170 5.57 -1.09 -0.63
C ALA A 170 4.81 -1.67 -1.82
N VAL A 171 3.51 -1.44 -1.86
CA VAL A 171 2.58 -1.92 -2.89
C VAL A 171 2.00 -0.73 -3.63
N LEU A 172 2.23 -0.67 -4.94
CA LEU A 172 1.68 0.33 -5.84
C LEU A 172 0.65 -0.31 -6.77
N ILE A 173 -0.56 0.22 -6.79
CA ILE A 173 -1.64 -0.14 -7.72
C ILE A 173 -1.85 1.02 -8.68
N LEU A 174 -1.84 0.73 -9.98
CA LEU A 174 -2.20 1.68 -11.04
C LEU A 174 -3.07 0.97 -12.08
N GLY A 175 -4.37 1.23 -12.05
CA GLY A 175 -5.34 0.49 -12.86
C GLY A 175 -5.29 -1.00 -12.56
N ASP A 176 -4.95 -1.81 -13.56
CA ASP A 176 -4.86 -3.27 -13.46
C ASP A 176 -3.45 -3.78 -13.11
N GLN A 177 -2.52 -2.87 -12.84
CA GLN A 177 -1.14 -3.22 -12.57
C GLN A 177 -0.82 -3.13 -11.09
N LEU A 178 -0.16 -4.17 -10.57
CA LEU A 178 0.37 -4.28 -9.22
C LEU A 178 1.90 -4.28 -9.30
N THR A 179 2.55 -3.33 -8.64
CA THR A 179 4.02 -3.31 -8.49
C THR A 179 4.37 -3.33 -7.01
N ILE A 180 5.23 -4.26 -6.63
CA ILE A 180 5.69 -4.43 -5.24
C ILE A 180 7.19 -4.14 -5.19
N ALA A 181 7.60 -3.33 -4.21
CA ALA A 181 8.99 -3.16 -3.82
C ALA A 181 9.16 -3.68 -2.38
N HIS A 182 10.10 -4.62 -2.20
CA HIS A 182 10.21 -5.36 -0.95
C HIS A 182 11.64 -5.48 -0.44
N VAL A 183 11.79 -5.30 0.88
CA VAL A 183 13.02 -5.50 1.66
C VAL A 183 12.66 -5.92 3.08
N GLY A 184 13.21 -7.01 3.56
CA GLY A 184 13.00 -7.50 4.92
C GLY A 184 12.08 -8.71 4.95
N ASP A 185 11.25 -8.82 5.99
CA ASP A 185 10.33 -9.93 6.25
C ASP A 185 8.90 -9.50 6.54
N SER A 186 8.57 -8.20 6.42
CA SER A 186 7.18 -7.77 6.30
C SER A 186 6.60 -8.31 4.99
N ARG A 187 5.37 -8.80 4.99
CA ARG A 187 4.84 -9.55 3.85
C ARG A 187 3.68 -8.87 3.15
N ALA A 188 3.54 -9.12 1.85
CA ALA A 188 2.35 -8.87 1.06
C ALA A 188 1.72 -10.20 0.61
N TYR A 189 0.39 -10.27 0.70
CA TYR A 189 -0.40 -11.45 0.30
C TYR A 189 -1.48 -11.04 -0.68
N ALA A 190 -1.74 -11.90 -1.67
CA ALA A 190 -2.96 -11.90 -2.47
C ALA A 190 -3.95 -12.91 -1.87
N ILE A 191 -5.17 -12.48 -1.63
CA ILE A 191 -6.26 -13.31 -1.11
C ILE A 191 -7.38 -13.27 -2.15
N ARG A 192 -7.68 -14.42 -2.76
CA ARG A 192 -8.70 -14.53 -3.80
C ARG A 192 -10.06 -14.85 -3.22
N SER A 193 -11.11 -14.62 -3.99
CA SER A 193 -12.49 -14.94 -3.62
C SER A 193 -12.76 -16.42 -3.36
N ASP A 194 -11.93 -17.32 -3.88
CA ASP A 194 -11.99 -18.76 -3.61
C ASP A 194 -11.40 -19.14 -2.24
N GLY A 195 -10.92 -18.17 -1.46
CA GLY A 195 -10.28 -18.38 -0.16
C GLY A 195 -8.80 -18.79 -0.25
N SER A 196 -8.20 -18.80 -1.44
CA SER A 196 -6.77 -19.03 -1.57
C SER A 196 -5.97 -17.79 -1.14
N MET A 197 -4.89 -18.02 -0.38
CA MET A 197 -3.95 -16.99 0.06
C MET A 197 -2.57 -17.31 -0.48
N GLN A 198 -1.94 -16.34 -1.13
CA GLN A 198 -0.64 -16.46 -1.75
C GLN A 198 0.28 -15.36 -1.26
N VAL A 199 1.46 -15.72 -0.74
CA VAL A 199 2.52 -14.75 -0.42
C VAL A 199 3.09 -14.19 -1.73
N LEU A 200 3.18 -12.87 -1.83
CA LEU A 200 3.72 -12.14 -3.00
C LEU A 200 5.16 -11.67 -2.80
N THR A 201 5.65 -11.70 -1.56
CA THR A 201 7.01 -11.29 -1.17
C THR A 201 7.82 -12.49 -0.71
N ARG A 202 9.14 -12.35 -0.69
CA ARG A 202 10.07 -13.36 -0.19
C ARG A 202 10.86 -12.78 0.98
N ASP A 203 10.80 -13.43 2.15
CA ASP A 203 11.48 -12.92 3.33
C ASP A 203 13.00 -12.87 3.15
N HIS A 204 13.60 -11.76 3.49
CA HIS A 204 15.06 -11.58 3.54
C HIS A 204 15.63 -11.93 4.91
N SER A 205 15.12 -13.03 5.51
CA SER A 205 15.60 -13.55 6.80
C SER A 205 16.59 -14.69 6.63
N LEU A 206 17.49 -14.84 7.61
CA LEU A 206 18.48 -15.93 7.63
C LEU A 206 17.79 -17.30 7.56
N VAL A 207 16.73 -17.49 8.34
CA VAL A 207 16.02 -18.78 8.39
C VAL A 207 15.35 -19.12 7.08
N LYS A 208 14.78 -18.13 6.37
CA LYS A 208 14.24 -18.33 5.04
C LYS A 208 15.31 -18.76 4.05
N ARG A 209 16.49 -18.18 4.15
CA ARG A 209 17.63 -18.57 3.30
C ARG A 209 18.12 -19.99 3.59
N LEU A 210 18.15 -20.40 4.88
CA LEU A 210 18.53 -21.77 5.27
C LEU A 210 17.49 -22.81 4.81
N GLU A 211 16.19 -22.47 4.90
CA GLU A 211 15.08 -23.29 4.40
C GLU A 211 15.20 -23.52 2.88
N GLU A 212 15.43 -22.47 2.11
CA GLU A 212 15.62 -22.56 0.65
C GLU A 212 16.84 -23.38 0.22
N LEU A 213 17.88 -23.38 1.04
CA LEU A 213 19.07 -24.21 0.82
C LEU A 213 18.87 -25.66 1.30
N GLY A 214 17.70 -25.99 1.86
CA GLY A 214 17.38 -27.31 2.40
C GLY A 214 18.19 -27.67 3.65
N GLN A 215 18.74 -26.67 4.36
CA GLN A 215 19.53 -26.88 5.58
C GLN A 215 18.67 -27.02 6.83
N ILE A 216 17.47 -26.45 6.82
CA ILE A 216 16.46 -26.59 7.86
C ILE A 216 15.08 -26.79 7.23
N THR A 217 14.15 -27.41 7.97
CA THR A 217 12.75 -27.53 7.57
C THR A 217 11.97 -26.26 7.91
N HIS A 218 10.75 -26.15 7.42
CA HIS A 218 9.85 -25.05 7.75
C HIS A 218 9.54 -24.99 9.25
N GLU A 219 9.34 -26.16 9.87
CA GLU A 219 9.06 -26.28 11.32
C GLU A 219 10.28 -25.86 12.16
N GLU A 220 11.49 -26.21 11.70
CA GLU A 220 12.73 -25.79 12.35
C GLU A 220 12.96 -24.28 12.21
N ALA A 221 12.63 -23.70 11.07
CA ALA A 221 12.73 -22.26 10.84
C ALA A 221 11.84 -21.46 11.81
N ALA A 222 10.61 -21.92 12.07
CA ALA A 222 9.65 -21.25 12.94
C ALA A 222 10.13 -21.11 14.40
N VAL A 223 10.94 -22.03 14.88
CA VAL A 223 11.48 -22.06 16.27
C VAL A 223 12.96 -21.73 16.35
N HIS A 224 13.57 -21.35 15.25
CA HIS A 224 15.01 -21.09 15.19
C HIS A 224 15.43 -19.89 16.06
N PRO A 225 16.53 -19.96 16.83
CA PRO A 225 16.98 -18.83 17.67
C PRO A 225 17.26 -17.54 16.89
N GLN A 226 17.61 -17.64 15.61
CA GLN A 226 17.92 -16.50 14.74
C GLN A 226 16.81 -16.22 13.72
N ARG A 227 15.54 -16.57 14.00
CA ARG A 227 14.44 -16.37 13.09
C ARG A 227 14.20 -14.89 12.71
N ASN A 228 14.55 -13.96 13.62
CA ASN A 228 14.40 -12.51 13.41
C ASN A 228 15.67 -11.86 12.81
N VAL A 229 16.68 -12.65 12.37
CA VAL A 229 17.89 -12.10 11.78
C VAL A 229 17.64 -11.86 10.30
N LEU A 230 17.66 -10.60 9.89
CA LEU A 230 17.56 -10.20 8.49
C LEU A 230 18.95 -10.05 7.86
N TYR A 231 19.09 -10.52 6.62
CA TYR A 231 20.31 -10.29 5.83
C TYR A 231 20.17 -9.08 4.87
N ARG A 232 18.95 -8.49 4.78
CA ARG A 232 18.67 -7.25 4.04
C ARG A 232 17.68 -6.39 4.81
N ALA A 233 18.05 -5.13 5.04
CA ALA A 233 17.21 -4.10 5.62
C ALA A 233 17.60 -2.72 5.08
N LEU A 234 16.68 -1.78 5.04
CA LEU A 234 16.97 -0.38 4.73
C LEU A 234 17.82 0.23 5.85
N GLY A 235 18.72 1.16 5.50
CA GLY A 235 19.58 1.84 6.47
C GLY A 235 20.76 1.00 6.97
N GLN A 236 20.96 -0.22 6.44
CA GLN A 236 22.07 -1.09 6.81
C GLN A 236 22.93 -1.47 5.60
N GLY A 237 24.25 -1.36 5.74
CA GLY A 237 25.21 -1.63 4.67
C GLY A 237 25.25 -0.54 3.60
N GLU A 238 26.25 -0.62 2.70
CA GLU A 238 26.40 0.33 1.60
C GLU A 238 25.76 -0.15 0.29
N ALA A 239 25.71 -1.48 0.07
CA ALA A 239 25.14 -2.08 -1.13
C ALA A 239 23.72 -2.56 -0.82
N PHE A 240 22.78 -2.07 -1.59
CA PHE A 240 21.37 -2.36 -1.40
C PHE A 240 20.67 -2.70 -2.73
N ASP A 241 19.96 -3.82 -2.74
CA ASP A 241 19.13 -4.25 -3.86
C ASP A 241 17.75 -4.66 -3.35
N ALA A 242 16.73 -3.90 -3.76
CA ALA A 242 15.34 -4.20 -3.43
C ALA A 242 14.80 -5.26 -4.39
N GLU A 243 13.94 -6.13 -3.91
CA GLU A 243 13.16 -7.00 -4.77
C GLU A 243 11.98 -6.25 -5.35
N ILE A 244 11.99 -6.04 -6.68
CA ILE A 244 10.90 -5.36 -7.40
C ILE A 244 10.20 -6.37 -8.29
N SER A 245 8.89 -6.49 -8.11
CA SER A 245 8.04 -7.35 -8.94
C SER A 245 6.85 -6.58 -9.50
N THR A 246 6.41 -6.96 -10.70
CA THR A 246 5.19 -6.42 -11.32
C THR A 246 4.34 -7.54 -11.87
N SER A 247 3.05 -7.48 -11.58
CA SER A 247 2.06 -8.46 -12.04
C SER A 247 0.72 -7.77 -12.33
N SER A 248 -0.23 -8.52 -12.87
CA SER A 248 -1.62 -8.08 -12.92
C SER A 248 -2.21 -8.06 -11.52
N LEU A 249 -3.14 -7.13 -11.28
CA LEU A 249 -3.88 -7.04 -10.03
C LEU A 249 -4.71 -8.33 -9.82
N PRO A 250 -4.55 -9.04 -8.70
CA PRO A 250 -5.21 -10.33 -8.43
C PRO A 250 -6.68 -10.11 -7.98
N ARG A 251 -7.53 -9.63 -8.86
CA ARG A 251 -8.94 -9.33 -8.59
C ARG A 251 -9.89 -10.39 -9.17
N PRO A 252 -11.08 -10.58 -8.56
CA PRO A 252 -11.52 -9.98 -7.30
C PRO A 252 -10.84 -10.59 -6.08
N GLY A 253 -10.76 -9.82 -4.99
CA GLY A 253 -10.17 -10.30 -3.76
C GLY A 253 -9.59 -9.19 -2.87
N TYR A 254 -8.55 -9.54 -2.12
CA TYR A 254 -7.87 -8.61 -1.21
C TYR A 254 -6.35 -8.68 -1.37
N LEU A 255 -5.69 -7.57 -1.04
CA LEU A 255 -4.26 -7.54 -0.72
C LEU A 255 -4.10 -7.26 0.77
N LEU A 256 -3.29 -8.08 1.45
CA LEU A 256 -2.89 -7.84 2.84
C LEU A 256 -1.41 -7.51 2.87
N ILE A 257 -1.03 -6.42 3.52
CA ILE A 257 0.36 -6.05 3.79
C ILE A 257 0.51 -5.98 5.30
N CYS A 258 1.51 -6.65 5.88
CA CYS A 258 1.67 -6.70 7.33
C CYS A 258 3.11 -6.92 7.78
N SER A 259 3.41 -6.50 9.03
CA SER A 259 4.66 -6.81 9.73
C SER A 259 4.65 -8.24 10.30
N ASP A 260 5.80 -8.70 10.78
CA ASP A 260 5.99 -10.04 11.36
C ASP A 260 5.20 -10.26 12.66
N GLY A 261 4.92 -9.20 13.41
CA GLY A 261 4.04 -9.25 14.58
C GLY A 261 2.60 -9.68 14.28
N LEU A 262 2.18 -9.65 13.00
CA LEU A 262 0.92 -10.25 12.59
C LEU A 262 1.11 -11.68 12.08
N TRP A 263 1.83 -11.86 10.97
CA TRP A 263 1.93 -13.16 10.29
C TRP A 263 2.73 -14.21 11.08
N GLY A 264 3.62 -13.78 11.96
CA GLY A 264 4.39 -14.65 12.85
C GLY A 264 3.60 -15.11 14.08
N VAL A 265 2.42 -14.54 14.33
CA VAL A 265 1.64 -14.78 15.56
C VAL A 265 0.31 -15.46 15.28
N ILE A 266 -0.41 -15.06 14.24
CA ILE A 266 -1.68 -15.69 13.85
C ILE A 266 -1.54 -16.43 12.52
N SER A 267 -2.19 -17.60 12.42
CA SER A 267 -2.10 -18.43 11.23
C SER A 267 -2.84 -17.84 10.03
N GLU A 268 -2.43 -18.23 8.81
CA GLU A 268 -3.13 -17.84 7.58
C GLU A 268 -4.61 -18.22 7.60
N SER A 269 -4.94 -19.37 8.18
CA SER A 269 -6.35 -19.80 8.33
C SER A 269 -7.15 -18.90 9.27
N GLN A 270 -6.54 -18.35 10.32
CA GLN A 270 -7.17 -17.36 11.18
C GLN A 270 -7.35 -16.01 10.46
N ILE A 271 -6.34 -15.57 9.70
CA ILE A 271 -6.41 -14.36 8.87
C ILE A 271 -7.58 -14.48 7.89
N LEU A 272 -7.65 -15.56 7.13
CA LEU A 272 -8.72 -15.81 6.15
C LEU A 272 -10.10 -15.83 6.81
N LYS A 273 -10.23 -16.49 7.96
CA LYS A 273 -11.49 -16.50 8.72
C LYS A 273 -11.92 -15.11 9.14
N ILE A 274 -11.00 -14.31 9.70
CA ILE A 274 -11.28 -12.93 10.13
C ILE A 274 -11.75 -12.07 8.95
N ILE A 275 -11.07 -12.18 7.79
CA ILE A 275 -11.42 -11.43 6.58
C ILE A 275 -12.81 -11.84 6.07
N SER A 276 -13.12 -13.13 6.05
CA SER A 276 -14.42 -13.64 5.58
C SER A 276 -15.60 -13.27 6.48
N GLU A 277 -15.37 -13.08 7.79
CA GLU A 277 -16.39 -12.72 8.77
C GLU A 277 -16.50 -11.21 9.05
N ALA A 278 -15.61 -10.41 8.46
CA ALA A 278 -15.59 -8.97 8.69
C ALA A 278 -16.52 -8.24 7.72
N SER A 279 -17.22 -7.23 8.22
CA SER A 279 -18.10 -6.36 7.42
C SER A 279 -17.36 -5.37 6.54
N SER A 280 -16.08 -5.12 6.82
CA SER A 280 -15.24 -4.19 6.06
C SER A 280 -13.75 -4.49 6.29
N PRO A 281 -12.84 -4.03 5.41
CA PRO A 281 -11.39 -4.15 5.60
C PRO A 281 -10.91 -3.53 6.93
N ASP A 282 -11.50 -2.42 7.37
CA ASP A 282 -11.15 -1.78 8.63
C ASP A 282 -11.46 -2.67 9.83
N VAL A 283 -12.67 -3.24 9.87
CA VAL A 283 -13.08 -4.20 10.92
C VAL A 283 -12.19 -5.45 10.89
N ALA A 284 -11.79 -5.92 9.70
CA ALA A 284 -10.88 -7.05 9.57
C ALA A 284 -9.50 -6.74 10.17
N CYS A 285 -8.91 -5.58 9.85
CA CYS A 285 -7.63 -5.16 10.40
C CYS A 285 -7.67 -5.04 11.93
N GLN A 286 -8.72 -4.41 12.48
CA GLN A 286 -8.89 -4.31 13.92
C GLN A 286 -8.97 -5.69 14.60
N LYS A 287 -9.72 -6.63 14.02
CA LYS A 287 -9.82 -8.01 14.53
C LYS A 287 -8.50 -8.78 14.41
N MET A 288 -7.75 -8.61 13.31
CA MET A 288 -6.43 -9.24 13.14
C MET A 288 -5.44 -8.75 14.21
N VAL A 289 -5.37 -7.43 14.42
CA VAL A 289 -4.52 -6.82 15.46
C VAL A 289 -4.94 -7.28 16.85
N ALA A 290 -6.24 -7.34 17.15
CA ALA A 290 -6.75 -7.85 18.41
C ALA A 290 -6.37 -9.31 18.63
N ALA A 291 -6.54 -10.17 17.63
CA ALA A 291 -6.18 -11.59 17.70
C ALA A 291 -4.68 -11.81 17.93
N ALA A 292 -3.81 -11.04 17.26
CA ALA A 292 -2.37 -11.11 17.48
C ALA A 292 -1.98 -10.65 18.91
N ASN A 293 -2.63 -9.61 19.43
CA ASN A 293 -2.48 -9.19 20.81
C ASN A 293 -2.97 -10.27 21.80
N GLU A 294 -4.11 -10.92 21.56
CA GLU A 294 -4.65 -12.00 22.38
C GLU A 294 -3.71 -13.21 22.38
N ALA A 295 -3.06 -13.50 21.28
CA ALA A 295 -2.06 -14.55 21.15
C ALA A 295 -0.71 -14.22 21.82
N GLY A 296 -0.62 -13.07 22.53
CA GLY A 296 0.53 -12.68 23.33
C GLY A 296 1.15 -11.35 22.95
N GLY A 297 0.92 -10.84 21.74
CA GLY A 297 1.43 -9.56 21.24
C GLY A 297 2.95 -9.39 21.46
N PRO A 298 3.80 -10.30 20.97
CA PRO A 298 5.24 -10.30 21.29
C PRO A 298 5.99 -9.16 20.60
N ASP A 299 5.44 -8.62 19.54
CA ASP A 299 6.04 -7.55 18.75
C ASP A 299 5.03 -6.48 18.33
N ASN A 300 5.50 -5.44 17.66
CA ASN A 300 4.69 -4.44 17.00
C ASN A 300 3.86 -5.10 15.89
N ILE A 301 2.59 -4.73 15.77
CA ILE A 301 1.62 -5.36 14.87
C ILE A 301 1.10 -4.31 13.93
N THR A 302 1.29 -4.51 12.63
CA THR A 302 0.79 -3.59 11.59
C THR A 302 0.13 -4.40 10.47
N ALA A 303 -1.05 -3.97 10.05
CA ALA A 303 -1.81 -4.55 8.94
C ALA A 303 -2.48 -3.48 8.08
N ILE A 304 -2.40 -3.65 6.77
CA ILE A 304 -3.19 -2.92 5.77
C ILE A 304 -3.91 -3.95 4.92
N LEU A 305 -5.23 -3.89 4.87
CA LEU A 305 -6.06 -4.76 4.03
C LEU A 305 -6.76 -3.91 2.96
N VAL A 306 -6.54 -4.24 1.71
CA VAL A 306 -7.12 -3.56 0.55
C VAL A 306 -8.08 -4.51 -0.16
N ARG A 307 -9.38 -4.18 -0.17
CA ARG A 307 -10.34 -4.87 -1.04
C ARG A 307 -10.17 -4.32 -2.45
N LEU A 308 -9.97 -5.24 -3.38
CA LEU A 308 -9.82 -4.94 -4.80
C LEU A 308 -11.20 -4.82 -5.48
N PRO A 309 -11.34 -3.96 -6.51
CA PRO A 309 -12.56 -3.91 -7.29
C PRO A 309 -12.78 -5.23 -8.05
N ASP A 310 -14.04 -5.52 -8.36
CA ASP A 310 -14.46 -6.66 -9.16
C ASP A 310 -14.02 -6.56 -10.63
#